data_8ef00bcb5570584c14a81ad7a4e1bcc8
#
_entry.id   8ef00bcb5570584c14a81ad7a4e1bcc8
#
_cell.length_a   1.000
_cell.length_b   1.000
_cell.length_c   1.000
_cell.angle_alpha   90.00
_cell.angle_beta   90.00
_cell.angle_gamma   90.00
#
_symmetry.space_group_name_H-M   'P 1'
#
loop_
_entity.id
_entity.type
_entity.pdbx_description
1 polymer ?
#
loop_
_entity_poly.entity_id
_entity_poly.type
_entity_poly.pdbx_seq_one_letter_code
_entity_poly.pdbx_strand_id
1 'polypeptide(L)'
;MTELCHTGRGLSEEFDDDFQNRLAAYFCRDHEFLTRAGDLVAPNQFSNAANAILVNMVSGYFRMYKSAPSSAAILDMLKRAKRDKTIREEMFPDVVAAFKRVLSEKLSDTAYMVDQVATFAKSVAFDDALIKAAEMKEKGDFQGAMAIMAKVQQIGSNEATGIYDYFASAAERYKAREYEASDDYVPNSITTGLPLLDRMLYQKGWAKREMVLFMGFAKSGKSTAMGEFSINATLAGYNVLYLSLEVHTSILSDRFDARLSETEMSKLVEQRDDVHRKLAELGATKGGGNLWVVERPSGSMSPADLDRMLNSMKANGMIPDMVVVDYADLMRASYDLRDDRANIRSIYTDLRALYDKHNVAGITASQTNREGGSSEVATMMHAADNIEKVRIADLVITINKTEEEEAKGEARLYFAGSRNQKGGVSIRVKQNLEQ
;
A
#
# COMPACT_ATOMS: atom_id res chain seq x y z
N MET A 1 -28.58 17.43 22.48
CA MET A 1 -28.98 16.74 21.25
C MET A 1 -29.75 17.70 20.34
N THR A 2 -29.05 18.68 19.85
CA THR A 2 -29.59 19.75 19.01
C THR A 2 -28.56 20.03 17.95
N GLU A 3 -28.57 19.22 16.86
CA GLU A 3 -27.83 19.51 15.62
C GLU A 3 -28.00 18.32 14.64
N LEU A 4 -29.23 18.19 14.13
CA LEU A 4 -29.55 17.26 13.05
C LEU A 4 -30.47 17.97 12.03
N CYS A 5 -30.03 19.14 11.56
CA CYS A 5 -30.61 19.78 10.39
C CYS A 5 -29.51 20.53 9.66
N HIS A 6 -28.80 19.86 8.77
CA HIS A 6 -28.04 20.53 7.72
C HIS A 6 -28.96 20.65 6.49
N THR A 7 -29.60 21.79 6.40
CA THR A 7 -30.29 22.25 5.19
C THR A 7 -29.25 22.65 4.16
N GLY A 8 -29.34 22.09 2.94
CA GLY A 8 -28.69 22.61 1.76
C GLY A 8 -27.55 21.79 1.17
N ARG A 9 -27.68 20.46 1.09
CA ARG A 9 -26.83 19.66 0.20
C ARG A 9 -27.47 19.61 -1.18
N GLY A 10 -26.84 20.21 -2.18
CA GLY A 10 -27.14 19.92 -3.57
C GLY A 10 -26.69 18.52 -3.89
N LEU A 11 -27.55 17.52 -3.63
CA LEU A 11 -27.34 16.16 -4.11
C LEU A 11 -27.35 16.20 -5.66
N SER A 12 -26.52 15.37 -6.30
CA SER A 12 -26.62 15.20 -7.74
C SER A 12 -28.02 14.75 -8.11
N GLU A 13 -28.51 15.09 -9.29
CA GLU A 13 -29.85 14.67 -9.77
C GLU A 13 -30.08 13.14 -9.67
N GLU A 14 -29.00 12.38 -9.58
CA GLU A 14 -29.00 10.91 -9.50
C GLU A 14 -29.40 10.37 -8.10
N PHE A 15 -29.21 11.15 -7.00
CA PHE A 15 -29.47 10.73 -5.62
C PHE A 15 -30.56 11.59 -4.95
N ASP A 16 -31.63 11.82 -5.70
CA ASP A 16 -32.79 12.60 -5.30
C ASP A 16 -33.59 11.95 -4.14
N ASP A 17 -34.68 12.61 -3.77
CA ASP A 17 -35.58 12.11 -2.73
C ASP A 17 -36.24 10.78 -3.10
N ASP A 18 -36.47 10.48 -4.37
CA ASP A 18 -37.04 9.22 -4.84
C ASP A 18 -36.01 8.07 -4.66
N PHE A 19 -34.75 8.31 -4.98
CA PHE A 19 -33.69 7.34 -4.69
C PHE A 19 -33.59 7.09 -3.18
N GLN A 20 -33.58 8.11 -2.34
CA GLN A 20 -33.49 7.97 -0.90
C GLN A 20 -34.71 7.27 -0.27
N ASN A 21 -35.90 7.46 -0.83
CA ASN A 21 -37.12 6.73 -0.41
C ASN A 21 -37.01 5.24 -0.74
N ARG A 22 -36.53 4.90 -1.96
CA ARG A 22 -36.25 3.50 -2.33
C ARG A 22 -35.16 2.90 -1.44
N LEU A 23 -34.09 3.63 -1.19
CA LEU A 23 -33.03 3.19 -0.30
C LEU A 23 -33.54 2.87 1.13
N ALA A 24 -34.39 3.74 1.68
CA ALA A 24 -35.03 3.50 2.98
C ALA A 24 -35.93 2.23 2.97
N ALA A 25 -36.56 1.94 1.83
CA ALA A 25 -37.37 0.72 1.68
C ALA A 25 -36.48 -0.55 1.69
N TYR A 26 -35.32 -0.55 1.04
CA TYR A 26 -34.36 -1.63 1.12
C TYR A 26 -33.85 -1.83 2.56
N PHE A 27 -33.48 -0.77 3.25
CA PHE A 27 -33.13 -0.85 4.68
C PHE A 27 -34.22 -1.52 5.52
N CYS A 28 -35.48 -1.16 5.30
CA CYS A 28 -36.57 -1.63 6.15
C CYS A 28 -37.03 -3.06 5.82
N ARG A 29 -36.79 -3.59 4.62
CA ARG A 29 -37.48 -4.80 4.14
C ARG A 29 -36.57 -5.85 3.50
N ASP A 30 -35.31 -5.51 3.17
CA ASP A 30 -34.44 -6.42 2.47
C ASP A 30 -33.26 -6.87 3.37
N HIS A 31 -33.27 -8.16 3.72
CA HIS A 31 -32.25 -8.75 4.58
C HIS A 31 -30.88 -8.85 3.87
N GLU A 32 -30.88 -9.19 2.57
CA GLU A 32 -29.66 -9.29 1.79
C GLU A 32 -28.99 -7.92 1.65
N PHE A 33 -29.79 -6.90 1.36
CA PHE A 33 -29.30 -5.51 1.31
C PHE A 33 -28.67 -5.09 2.65
N LEU A 34 -29.36 -5.30 3.78
CA LEU A 34 -28.84 -4.96 5.11
C LEU A 34 -27.52 -5.66 5.42
N THR A 35 -27.38 -6.92 4.97
CA THR A 35 -26.17 -7.71 5.19
C THR A 35 -25.00 -7.20 4.35
N ARG A 36 -25.25 -6.76 3.11
CA ARG A 36 -24.20 -6.38 2.14
C ARG A 36 -23.86 -4.89 2.18
N ALA A 37 -24.82 -4.03 2.48
CA ALA A 37 -24.68 -2.59 2.34
C ALA A 37 -25.24 -1.78 3.52
N GLY A 38 -25.80 -2.41 4.53
CA GLY A 38 -26.48 -1.73 5.63
C GLY A 38 -25.58 -0.85 6.52
N ASP A 39 -24.29 -1.01 6.45
CA ASP A 39 -23.26 -0.21 7.15
C ASP A 39 -22.58 0.85 6.28
N LEU A 40 -22.84 0.84 4.95
CA LEU A 40 -22.26 1.82 4.03
C LEU A 40 -22.85 3.23 4.20
N VAL A 41 -24.10 3.31 4.65
CA VAL A 41 -24.82 4.58 4.79
C VAL A 41 -25.28 4.78 6.24
N ALA A 42 -24.88 5.90 6.82
CA ALA A 42 -25.33 6.31 8.14
C ALA A 42 -26.68 7.03 8.06
N PRO A 43 -27.55 6.93 9.08
CA PRO A 43 -28.87 7.58 9.09
C PRO A 43 -28.83 9.10 8.85
N ASN A 44 -27.80 9.79 9.31
CA ASN A 44 -27.61 11.23 9.14
C ASN A 44 -27.25 11.65 7.69
N GLN A 45 -27.05 10.69 6.79
CA GLN A 45 -26.77 10.95 5.38
C GLN A 45 -28.02 11.07 4.53
N PHE A 46 -29.20 10.75 5.09
CA PHE A 46 -30.48 11.00 4.43
C PHE A 46 -30.88 12.47 4.55
N SER A 47 -31.29 13.09 3.46
CA SER A 47 -31.84 14.46 3.42
C SER A 47 -33.16 14.55 4.16
N ASN A 48 -33.99 13.50 4.07
CA ASN A 48 -35.29 13.42 4.74
C ASN A 48 -35.16 12.85 6.17
N ALA A 49 -35.45 13.67 7.18
CA ALA A 49 -35.34 13.29 8.58
C ALA A 49 -36.23 12.11 8.97
N ALA A 50 -37.39 11.92 8.34
CA ALA A 50 -38.26 10.79 8.60
C ALA A 50 -37.64 9.46 8.11
N ASN A 51 -37.00 9.46 6.92
CA ASN A 51 -36.25 8.32 6.43
C ASN A 51 -35.03 8.03 7.31
N ALA A 52 -34.30 9.06 7.76
CA ALA A 52 -33.19 8.94 8.69
C ALA A 52 -33.60 8.23 9.99
N ILE A 53 -34.74 8.59 10.56
CA ILE A 53 -35.27 7.97 11.79
C ILE A 53 -35.61 6.48 11.56
N LEU A 54 -36.29 6.16 10.47
CA LEU A 54 -36.63 4.77 10.12
C LEU A 54 -35.37 3.91 9.94
N VAL A 55 -34.42 4.40 9.15
CA VAL A 55 -33.15 3.70 8.90
C VAL A 55 -32.36 3.51 10.19
N ASN A 56 -32.31 4.51 11.07
CA ASN A 56 -31.65 4.39 12.39
C ASN A 56 -32.29 3.30 13.26
N MET A 57 -33.62 3.23 13.31
CA MET A 57 -34.34 2.21 14.07
C MET A 57 -34.07 0.82 13.52
N VAL A 58 -34.12 0.65 12.20
CA VAL A 58 -33.88 -0.65 11.55
C VAL A 58 -32.42 -1.08 11.67
N SER A 59 -31.46 -0.18 11.49
CA SER A 59 -30.03 -0.46 11.69
C SER A 59 -29.74 -0.89 13.12
N GLY A 60 -30.40 -0.27 14.11
CA GLY A 60 -30.33 -0.67 15.51
C GLY A 60 -30.87 -2.09 15.75
N TYR A 61 -32.02 -2.41 15.16
CA TYR A 61 -32.61 -3.74 15.20
C TYR A 61 -31.71 -4.78 14.53
N PHE A 62 -31.20 -4.51 13.33
CA PHE A 62 -30.33 -5.42 12.60
C PHE A 62 -29.01 -5.69 13.33
N ARG A 63 -28.43 -4.69 13.98
CA ARG A 63 -27.23 -4.88 14.82
C ARG A 63 -27.47 -5.88 15.95
N MET A 64 -28.68 -5.84 16.55
CA MET A 64 -29.03 -6.69 17.70
C MET A 64 -29.46 -8.09 17.29
N TYR A 65 -30.30 -8.22 16.27
CA TYR A 65 -30.97 -9.48 15.89
C TYR A 65 -30.40 -10.14 14.64
N LYS A 66 -29.50 -9.46 13.91
CA LYS A 66 -28.89 -9.94 12.66
C LYS A 66 -29.92 -10.36 11.60
N SER A 67 -31.10 -9.76 11.62
CA SER A 67 -32.21 -10.00 10.68
C SER A 67 -32.97 -8.71 10.41
N ALA A 68 -33.56 -8.59 9.21
CA ALA A 68 -34.43 -7.46 8.90
C ALA A 68 -35.69 -7.54 9.78
N PRO A 69 -36.19 -6.42 10.34
CA PRO A 69 -37.41 -6.41 11.12
C PRO A 69 -38.63 -6.66 10.24
N SER A 70 -39.62 -7.37 10.76
CA SER A 70 -40.92 -7.42 10.10
C SER A 70 -41.65 -6.05 10.17
N SER A 71 -42.61 -5.83 9.27
CA SER A 71 -43.44 -4.60 9.32
C SER A 71 -44.16 -4.42 10.66
N ALA A 72 -44.55 -5.51 11.31
CA ALA A 72 -45.14 -5.51 12.64
C ALA A 72 -44.12 -5.07 13.71
N ALA A 73 -42.87 -5.53 13.62
CA ALA A 73 -41.80 -5.12 14.52
C ALA A 73 -41.49 -3.62 14.37
N ILE A 74 -41.45 -3.09 13.14
CA ILE A 74 -41.23 -1.65 12.90
C ILE A 74 -42.39 -0.85 13.52
N LEU A 75 -43.65 -1.27 13.34
CA LEU A 75 -44.81 -0.63 13.96
C LEU A 75 -44.73 -0.60 15.48
N ASP A 76 -44.28 -1.70 16.10
CA ASP A 76 -44.11 -1.76 17.55
C ASP A 76 -42.98 -0.84 18.01
N MET A 77 -41.88 -0.78 17.29
CA MET A 77 -40.77 0.16 17.59
C MET A 77 -41.26 1.62 17.48
N LEU A 78 -42.05 1.95 16.46
CA LEU A 78 -42.64 3.29 16.31
C LEU A 78 -43.58 3.65 17.46
N LYS A 79 -44.48 2.71 17.89
CA LYS A 79 -45.37 2.90 19.03
C LYS A 79 -44.58 3.13 20.33
N ARG A 80 -43.51 2.37 20.56
CA ARG A 80 -42.64 2.56 21.72
C ARG A 80 -41.94 3.93 21.65
N ALA A 81 -41.34 4.28 20.49
CA ALA A 81 -40.67 5.55 20.29
C ALA A 81 -41.60 6.75 20.54
N LYS A 82 -42.91 6.64 20.18
CA LYS A 82 -43.91 7.65 20.50
C LYS A 82 -44.16 7.75 21.98
N ARG A 83 -44.41 6.60 22.66
CA ARG A 83 -44.67 6.54 24.10
C ARG A 83 -43.47 7.06 24.90
N ASP A 84 -42.28 6.69 24.52
CA ASP A 84 -41.05 7.02 25.24
C ASP A 84 -40.48 8.39 24.82
N LYS A 85 -41.22 9.14 23.94
CA LYS A 85 -40.87 10.49 23.44
C LYS A 85 -39.47 10.59 22.81
N THR A 86 -38.98 9.48 22.22
CA THR A 86 -37.70 9.46 21.51
C THR A 86 -37.79 10.08 20.15
N ILE A 87 -38.99 10.13 19.55
CA ILE A 87 -39.31 10.91 18.35
C ILE A 87 -40.13 12.12 18.75
N ARG A 88 -39.78 13.31 18.27
CA ARG A 88 -40.53 14.53 18.53
C ARG A 88 -41.96 14.38 18.04
N GLU A 89 -42.95 14.86 18.81
CA GLU A 89 -44.39 14.73 18.49
C GLU A 89 -44.72 15.29 17.09
N GLU A 90 -44.09 16.40 16.72
CA GLU A 90 -44.26 17.07 15.43
C GLU A 90 -43.81 16.23 14.24
N MET A 91 -42.74 15.40 14.42
CA MET A 91 -42.17 14.56 13.37
C MET A 91 -42.87 13.20 13.22
N PHE A 92 -43.64 12.78 14.22
CA PHE A 92 -44.22 11.45 14.21
C PHE A 92 -45.16 11.19 13.02
N PRO A 93 -46.01 12.12 12.56
CA PRO A 93 -46.85 11.94 11.38
C PRO A 93 -45.99 11.69 10.12
N ASP A 94 -44.89 12.43 9.95
CA ASP A 94 -43.98 12.30 8.80
C ASP A 94 -43.27 10.96 8.77
N VAL A 95 -42.83 10.45 9.95
CA VAL A 95 -42.22 9.13 10.07
C VAL A 95 -43.22 8.02 9.73
N VAL A 96 -44.48 8.16 10.15
CA VAL A 96 -45.54 7.21 9.79
C VAL A 96 -45.84 7.26 8.30
N ALA A 97 -45.85 8.46 7.68
CA ALA A 97 -46.05 8.61 6.25
C ALA A 97 -44.87 8.01 5.46
N ALA A 98 -43.62 8.23 5.91
CA ALA A 98 -42.44 7.60 5.33
C ALA A 98 -42.50 6.08 5.43
N PHE A 99 -42.91 5.52 6.57
CA PHE A 99 -43.07 4.08 6.73
C PHE A 99 -44.12 3.50 5.78
N LYS A 100 -45.24 4.18 5.55
CA LYS A 100 -46.25 3.75 4.57
C LYS A 100 -45.68 3.76 3.13
N ARG A 101 -44.89 4.76 2.77
CA ARG A 101 -44.19 4.80 1.47
C ARG A 101 -43.23 3.62 1.33
N VAL A 102 -42.41 3.38 2.35
CA VAL A 102 -41.48 2.23 2.41
C VAL A 102 -42.19 0.90 2.20
N LEU A 103 -43.42 0.72 2.72
CA LEU A 103 -44.19 -0.51 2.53
C LEU A 103 -44.77 -0.65 1.12
N SER A 104 -45.07 0.45 0.43
CA SER A 104 -45.63 0.45 -0.94
C SER A 104 -44.55 0.34 -2.02
N GLU A 105 -43.29 0.59 -1.69
CA GLU A 105 -42.17 0.57 -2.63
C GLU A 105 -41.94 -0.86 -3.18
N LYS A 106 -41.69 -0.96 -4.50
CA LYS A 106 -41.30 -2.23 -5.11
C LYS A 106 -39.80 -2.43 -5.01
N LEU A 107 -39.40 -3.50 -4.37
CA LEU A 107 -38.00 -3.90 -4.30
C LEU A 107 -37.72 -4.86 -5.47
N SER A 108 -36.87 -4.41 -6.40
CA SER A 108 -36.37 -5.20 -7.52
C SER A 108 -34.87 -4.91 -7.62
N ASP A 109 -34.04 -5.93 -7.92
CA ASP A 109 -32.61 -5.76 -8.15
C ASP A 109 -31.79 -5.28 -6.93
N THR A 110 -31.80 -6.09 -5.86
CA THR A 110 -31.00 -5.84 -4.65
C THR A 110 -29.51 -5.62 -4.98
N ALA A 111 -28.95 -6.41 -5.92
CA ALA A 111 -27.55 -6.28 -6.32
C ALA A 111 -27.26 -4.89 -6.92
N TYR A 112 -28.15 -4.40 -7.82
CA TYR A 112 -28.02 -3.06 -8.39
C TYR A 112 -28.11 -1.96 -7.31
N MET A 113 -29.02 -2.11 -6.34
CA MET A 113 -29.16 -1.15 -5.25
C MET A 113 -27.92 -1.12 -4.35
N VAL A 114 -27.29 -2.28 -4.10
CA VAL A 114 -26.01 -2.36 -3.34
C VAL A 114 -24.93 -1.54 -4.04
N ASP A 115 -24.79 -1.66 -5.36
CA ASP A 115 -23.79 -0.92 -6.13
C ASP A 115 -24.09 0.59 -6.13
N GLN A 116 -25.36 0.98 -6.29
CA GLN A 116 -25.79 2.38 -6.25
C GLN A 116 -25.56 3.00 -4.87
N VAL A 117 -25.79 2.26 -3.81
CA VAL A 117 -25.55 2.72 -2.43
C VAL A 117 -24.09 2.96 -2.14
N ALA A 118 -23.19 2.12 -2.66
CA ALA A 118 -21.77 2.35 -2.54
C ALA A 118 -21.34 3.69 -3.19
N THR A 119 -21.89 3.98 -4.35
CA THR A 119 -21.67 5.25 -5.06
C THR A 119 -22.25 6.44 -4.29
N PHE A 120 -23.46 6.29 -3.77
CA PHE A 120 -24.12 7.30 -2.93
C PHE A 120 -23.31 7.60 -1.66
N ALA A 121 -22.91 6.56 -0.92
CA ALA A 121 -22.11 6.71 0.28
C ALA A 121 -20.78 7.43 0.02
N LYS A 122 -20.16 7.12 -1.12
CA LYS A 122 -18.93 7.78 -1.57
C LYS A 122 -19.16 9.26 -1.91
N SER A 123 -20.25 9.59 -2.60
CA SER A 123 -20.61 10.97 -2.93
C SER A 123 -20.85 11.81 -1.67
N VAL A 124 -21.67 11.31 -0.74
CA VAL A 124 -21.96 12.02 0.51
C VAL A 124 -20.70 12.20 1.37
N ALA A 125 -19.87 11.16 1.44
CA ALA A 125 -18.62 11.26 2.19
C ALA A 125 -17.62 12.22 1.56
N PHE A 126 -17.64 12.36 0.23
CA PHE A 126 -16.84 13.34 -0.49
C PHE A 126 -17.26 14.76 -0.16
N ASP A 127 -18.57 15.05 -0.17
CA ASP A 127 -19.10 16.36 0.19
C ASP A 127 -18.76 16.73 1.64
N ASP A 128 -18.95 15.78 2.59
CA ASP A 128 -18.58 15.99 3.99
C ASP A 128 -17.07 16.23 4.16
N ALA A 129 -16.26 15.52 3.38
CA ALA A 129 -14.81 15.67 3.41
C ALA A 129 -14.36 17.03 2.86
N LEU A 130 -15.00 17.53 1.78
CA LEU A 130 -14.75 18.86 1.22
C LEU A 130 -15.02 19.97 2.24
N ILE A 131 -16.17 19.90 2.93
CA ILE A 131 -16.53 20.89 3.95
C ILE A 131 -15.50 20.90 5.08
N LYS A 132 -15.18 19.72 5.62
CA LYS A 132 -14.19 19.59 6.70
C LYS A 132 -12.77 19.98 6.25
N ALA A 133 -12.38 19.64 5.03
CA ALA A 133 -11.09 20.03 4.48
C ALA A 133 -10.98 21.55 4.30
N ALA A 134 -12.08 22.23 3.90
CA ALA A 134 -12.12 23.69 3.83
C ALA A 134 -11.94 24.33 5.21
N GLU A 135 -12.66 23.85 6.23
CA GLU A 135 -12.49 24.33 7.62
C GLU A 135 -11.08 24.12 8.17
N MET A 136 -10.46 22.96 7.86
CA MET A 136 -9.08 22.68 8.25
C MET A 136 -8.07 23.58 7.54
N LYS A 137 -8.30 23.85 6.25
CA LYS A 137 -7.49 24.78 5.47
C LYS A 137 -7.52 26.19 6.08
N GLU A 138 -8.69 26.69 6.50
CA GLU A 138 -8.83 27.99 7.18
C GLU A 138 -8.03 28.04 8.50
N LYS A 139 -7.92 26.90 9.20
CA LYS A 139 -7.11 26.75 10.42
C LYS A 139 -5.62 26.49 10.16
N GLY A 140 -5.21 26.39 8.88
CA GLY A 140 -3.82 26.09 8.50
C GLY A 140 -3.43 24.60 8.59
N ASP A 141 -4.38 23.70 8.89
CA ASP A 141 -4.15 22.26 8.96
C ASP A 141 -4.31 21.59 7.58
N PHE A 142 -3.33 21.81 6.71
CA PHE A 142 -3.32 21.22 5.37
C PHE A 142 -3.16 19.69 5.39
N GLN A 143 -2.42 19.15 6.36
CA GLN A 143 -2.23 17.69 6.47
C GLN A 143 -3.53 16.98 6.89
N GLY A 144 -4.25 17.54 7.85
CA GLY A 144 -5.56 17.02 8.25
C GLY A 144 -6.57 17.07 7.10
N ALA A 145 -6.58 18.16 6.32
CA ALA A 145 -7.45 18.29 5.14
C ALA A 145 -7.17 17.20 4.10
N MET A 146 -5.90 16.93 3.78
CA MET A 146 -5.51 15.87 2.84
C MET A 146 -5.84 14.48 3.37
N ALA A 147 -5.65 14.23 4.66
CA ALA A 147 -5.95 12.95 5.29
C ALA A 147 -7.45 12.62 5.26
N ILE A 148 -8.32 13.63 5.46
CA ILE A 148 -9.78 13.44 5.34
C ILE A 148 -10.19 13.11 3.91
N MET A 149 -9.64 13.80 2.91
CA MET A 149 -9.93 13.52 1.50
C MET A 149 -9.47 12.13 1.06
N ALA A 150 -8.31 11.67 1.54
CA ALA A 150 -7.80 10.34 1.26
C ALA A 150 -8.71 9.22 1.80
N LYS A 151 -9.38 9.41 2.93
CA LYS A 151 -10.32 8.44 3.49
C LYS A 151 -11.53 8.18 2.61
N VAL A 152 -11.96 9.16 1.82
CA VAL A 152 -13.12 9.01 0.91
C VAL A 152 -12.87 7.96 -0.16
N GLN A 153 -11.62 7.78 -0.61
CA GLN A 153 -11.29 6.78 -1.63
C GLN A 153 -11.52 5.33 -1.15
N GLN A 154 -11.54 5.11 0.18
CA GLN A 154 -11.73 3.79 0.79
C GLN A 154 -13.20 3.40 0.96
N ILE A 155 -14.14 4.35 0.77
CA ILE A 155 -15.58 4.10 0.97
C ILE A 155 -16.14 3.36 -0.25
N GLY A 156 -16.85 2.25 0.01
CA GLY A 156 -17.51 1.46 -1.04
C GLY A 156 -16.58 0.62 -1.91
N SER A 157 -15.29 0.54 -1.61
CA SER A 157 -14.41 -0.46 -2.20
C SER A 157 -14.58 -1.79 -1.45
N ASN A 158 -14.67 -2.91 -2.17
CA ASN A 158 -14.61 -4.25 -1.56
C ASN A 158 -13.30 -4.45 -0.76
N GLU A 159 -12.31 -3.60 -0.99
CA GLU A 159 -11.06 -3.53 -0.22
C GLU A 159 -11.27 -3.09 1.25
N ALA A 160 -12.37 -2.38 1.56
CA ALA A 160 -12.64 -1.91 2.92
C ALA A 160 -12.86 -3.05 3.93
N THR A 161 -13.30 -4.23 3.50
CA THR A 161 -13.49 -5.40 4.37
C THR A 161 -12.28 -6.34 4.39
N GLY A 162 -11.38 -6.24 3.41
CA GLY A 162 -10.25 -7.17 3.26
C GLY A 162 -10.67 -8.64 3.06
N ILE A 163 -11.98 -8.89 2.87
CA ILE A 163 -12.51 -10.24 2.69
C ILE A 163 -12.50 -10.58 1.20
N TYR A 164 -11.71 -11.58 0.86
CA TYR A 164 -11.65 -12.12 -0.49
C TYR A 164 -12.53 -13.37 -0.58
N ASP A 165 -13.64 -13.30 -1.34
CA ASP A 165 -14.45 -14.47 -1.62
C ASP A 165 -13.77 -15.33 -2.70
N TYR A 166 -13.17 -16.43 -2.25
CA TYR A 166 -12.37 -17.29 -3.10
C TYR A 166 -13.16 -17.90 -4.26
N PHE A 167 -14.38 -18.35 -4.02
CA PHE A 167 -15.20 -19.02 -5.05
C PHE A 167 -15.89 -18.02 -5.97
N ALA A 168 -16.42 -16.93 -5.44
CA ALA A 168 -17.06 -15.88 -6.24
C ALA A 168 -16.05 -15.22 -7.21
N SER A 169 -14.79 -15.04 -6.79
CA SER A 169 -13.74 -14.44 -7.62
C SER A 169 -13.06 -15.43 -8.59
N ALA A 170 -13.61 -16.62 -8.82
CA ALA A 170 -12.98 -17.61 -9.70
C ALA A 170 -12.87 -17.12 -11.15
N ALA A 171 -13.88 -16.44 -11.67
CA ALA A 171 -13.90 -15.90 -13.03
C ALA A 171 -12.86 -14.77 -13.22
N GLU A 172 -12.66 -13.93 -12.21
CA GLU A 172 -11.65 -12.87 -12.22
C GLU A 172 -10.24 -13.46 -12.26
N ARG A 173 -9.97 -14.48 -11.44
CA ARG A 173 -8.68 -15.19 -11.46
C ARG A 173 -8.41 -15.89 -12.79
N TYR A 174 -9.45 -16.41 -13.44
CA TYR A 174 -9.31 -17.01 -14.77
C TYR A 174 -8.88 -15.94 -15.79
N LYS A 175 -9.57 -14.81 -15.84
CA LYS A 175 -9.22 -13.68 -16.72
C LYS A 175 -7.82 -13.15 -16.46
N ALA A 176 -7.41 -13.05 -15.19
CA ALA A 176 -6.06 -12.62 -14.84
C ALA A 176 -5.00 -13.60 -15.41
N ARG A 177 -5.24 -14.92 -15.31
CA ARG A 177 -4.34 -15.92 -15.90
C ARG A 177 -4.34 -15.92 -17.44
N GLU A 178 -5.48 -15.63 -18.07
CA GLU A 178 -5.53 -15.42 -19.53
C GLU A 178 -4.68 -14.22 -19.93
N TYR A 179 -4.77 -13.11 -19.19
CA TYR A 179 -3.93 -11.93 -19.41
C TYR A 179 -2.44 -12.24 -19.18
N GLU A 180 -2.10 -12.95 -18.10
CA GLU A 180 -0.72 -13.38 -17.82
C GLU A 180 -0.13 -14.28 -18.92
N ALA A 181 -0.96 -15.01 -19.65
CA ALA A 181 -0.56 -15.86 -20.74
C ALA A 181 -0.54 -15.15 -22.10
N SER A 182 -0.99 -13.91 -22.18
CA SER A 182 -1.04 -13.13 -23.42
C SER A 182 0.29 -12.47 -23.74
N ASP A 183 0.50 -12.14 -25.02
CA ASP A 183 1.68 -11.37 -25.47
C ASP A 183 1.68 -9.92 -24.96
N ASP A 184 0.52 -9.40 -24.55
CA ASP A 184 0.35 -8.07 -24.00
C ASP A 184 0.59 -7.99 -22.48
N TYR A 185 0.97 -9.12 -21.86
CA TYR A 185 1.17 -9.16 -20.41
C TYR A 185 2.34 -8.27 -19.97
N VAL A 186 2.02 -7.29 -19.14
CA VAL A 186 3.00 -6.45 -18.44
C VAL A 186 3.11 -6.93 -16.99
N PRO A 187 4.27 -7.49 -16.58
CA PRO A 187 4.47 -7.94 -15.20
C PRO A 187 4.30 -6.80 -14.20
N ASN A 188 3.56 -7.04 -13.10
CA ASN A 188 3.48 -6.09 -11.99
C ASN A 188 4.72 -6.19 -11.08
N SER A 189 5.89 -6.19 -11.70
CA SER A 189 7.18 -6.30 -11.05
C SER A 189 8.17 -5.35 -11.70
N ILE A 190 9.27 -5.10 -11.02
CA ILE A 190 10.32 -4.21 -11.48
C ILE A 190 11.47 -5.08 -11.97
N THR A 191 11.91 -4.89 -13.20
CA THR A 191 13.05 -5.65 -13.75
C THR A 191 14.30 -5.46 -12.89
N THR A 192 15.06 -6.52 -12.71
CA THR A 192 16.37 -6.48 -12.06
C THR A 192 17.45 -5.90 -13.00
N GLY A 193 17.15 -5.80 -14.30
CA GLY A 193 18.13 -5.51 -15.34
C GLY A 193 19.01 -6.71 -15.74
N LEU A 194 18.85 -7.84 -15.06
CA LEU A 194 19.53 -9.10 -15.35
C LEU A 194 18.52 -10.13 -15.87
N PRO A 195 18.43 -10.37 -17.19
CA PRO A 195 17.37 -11.22 -17.77
C PRO A 195 17.33 -12.65 -17.20
N LEU A 196 18.49 -13.18 -16.78
CA LEU A 196 18.53 -14.50 -16.14
C LEU A 196 17.91 -14.46 -14.76
N LEU A 197 18.18 -13.42 -13.97
CA LEU A 197 17.61 -13.23 -12.65
C LEU A 197 16.08 -13.01 -12.74
N ASP A 198 15.63 -12.15 -13.66
CA ASP A 198 14.21 -11.91 -13.90
C ASP A 198 13.45 -13.21 -14.21
N ARG A 199 13.98 -14.06 -15.08
CA ARG A 199 13.37 -15.36 -15.41
C ARG A 199 13.26 -16.32 -14.23
N MET A 200 14.14 -16.19 -13.24
CA MET A 200 14.16 -17.05 -12.07
C MET A 200 13.25 -16.54 -10.95
N LEU A 201 12.94 -15.25 -10.95
CA LEU A 201 12.02 -14.66 -9.98
C LEU A 201 10.57 -15.00 -10.34
N TYR A 202 9.76 -15.29 -9.31
CA TYR A 202 8.36 -15.70 -9.45
C TYR A 202 7.54 -14.70 -10.29
N GLN A 203 7.72 -13.39 -10.04
CA GLN A 203 7.05 -12.30 -10.77
C GLN A 203 7.86 -11.76 -11.96
N LYS A 204 8.92 -12.46 -12.38
CA LYS A 204 9.84 -12.03 -13.47
C LYS A 204 10.49 -10.65 -13.21
N GLY A 205 10.80 -10.36 -11.96
CA GLY A 205 11.38 -9.12 -11.45
C GLY A 205 11.17 -8.96 -9.96
N TRP A 206 11.54 -7.82 -9.41
CA TRP A 206 11.27 -7.48 -8.02
C TRP A 206 9.77 -7.24 -7.83
N ALA A 207 9.11 -8.11 -7.08
CA ALA A 207 7.68 -8.02 -6.85
C ALA A 207 7.35 -6.82 -5.96
N LYS A 208 6.33 -6.03 -6.33
CA LYS A 208 5.78 -5.02 -5.43
C LYS A 208 5.15 -5.70 -4.21
N ARG A 209 5.15 -5.02 -3.06
CA ARG A 209 4.63 -5.50 -1.77
C ARG A 209 5.45 -6.63 -1.14
N GLU A 210 6.63 -6.93 -1.68
CA GLU A 210 7.57 -7.91 -1.14
C GLU A 210 8.85 -7.23 -0.64
N MET A 211 9.50 -7.88 0.31
CA MET A 211 10.79 -7.47 0.85
C MET A 211 11.89 -8.44 0.43
N VAL A 212 12.86 -7.93 -0.31
CA VAL A 212 14.08 -8.64 -0.70
C VAL A 212 15.20 -8.29 0.26
N LEU A 213 15.83 -9.30 0.86
CA LEU A 213 16.95 -9.17 1.76
C LEU A 213 18.22 -9.69 1.09
N PHE A 214 19.16 -8.80 0.81
CA PHE A 214 20.53 -9.18 0.40
C PHE A 214 21.39 -9.46 1.63
N MET A 215 22.04 -10.61 1.67
CA MET A 215 22.97 -10.96 2.72
C MET A 215 24.37 -11.22 2.16
N GLY A 216 25.38 -10.90 2.93
CA GLY A 216 26.75 -11.15 2.57
C GLY A 216 27.72 -10.60 3.62
N PHE A 217 28.96 -11.07 3.55
CA PHE A 217 30.01 -10.60 4.44
C PHE A 217 30.32 -9.11 4.21
N ALA A 218 31.01 -8.48 5.14
CA ALA A 218 31.48 -7.10 4.96
C ALA A 218 32.28 -6.98 3.64
N LYS A 219 32.02 -5.90 2.87
CA LYS A 219 32.67 -5.66 1.57
C LYS A 219 32.37 -6.69 0.47
N SER A 220 31.32 -7.50 0.61
CA SER A 220 30.90 -8.44 -0.46
C SER A 220 30.24 -7.77 -1.67
N GLY A 221 29.99 -6.45 -1.61
CA GLY A 221 29.33 -5.70 -2.68
C GLY A 221 27.81 -5.56 -2.53
N LYS A 222 27.24 -5.68 -1.33
CA LYS A 222 25.80 -5.51 -1.08
C LYS A 222 25.27 -4.16 -1.56
N SER A 223 25.88 -3.06 -1.09
CA SER A 223 25.48 -1.69 -1.48
C SER A 223 25.66 -1.46 -2.98
N THR A 224 26.74 -2.02 -3.58
CA THR A 224 26.95 -1.96 -5.05
C THR A 224 25.83 -2.69 -5.78
N ALA A 225 25.44 -3.90 -5.34
CA ALA A 225 24.33 -4.63 -5.96
C ALA A 225 22.99 -3.88 -5.83
N MET A 226 22.70 -3.33 -4.65
CA MET A 226 21.47 -2.53 -4.45
C MET A 226 21.48 -1.26 -5.31
N GLY A 227 22.64 -0.61 -5.45
CA GLY A 227 22.81 0.53 -6.36
C GLY A 227 22.58 0.14 -7.83
N GLU A 228 23.17 -0.97 -8.29
CA GLU A 228 22.97 -1.51 -9.63
C GLU A 228 21.49 -1.78 -9.94
N PHE A 229 20.78 -2.46 -9.03
CA PHE A 229 19.35 -2.72 -9.21
C PHE A 229 18.51 -1.43 -9.18
N SER A 230 18.94 -0.42 -8.43
CA SER A 230 18.30 0.90 -8.43
C SER A 230 18.46 1.61 -9.77
N ILE A 231 19.66 1.60 -10.32
CA ILE A 231 19.96 2.17 -11.64
C ILE A 231 19.18 1.43 -12.74
N ASN A 232 19.22 0.09 -12.74
CA ASN A 232 18.52 -0.71 -13.74
C ASN A 232 17.01 -0.47 -13.72
N ALA A 233 16.40 -0.39 -12.53
CA ALA A 233 14.99 -0.04 -12.38
C ALA A 233 14.69 1.37 -12.92
N THR A 234 15.55 2.34 -12.63
CA THR A 234 15.40 3.73 -13.10
C THR A 234 15.51 3.81 -14.62
N LEU A 235 16.48 3.15 -15.22
CA LEU A 235 16.64 3.09 -16.67
C LEU A 235 15.45 2.39 -17.37
N ALA A 236 14.78 1.46 -16.66
CA ALA A 236 13.57 0.79 -17.15
C ALA A 236 12.29 1.62 -16.94
N GLY A 237 12.37 2.85 -16.42
CA GLY A 237 11.23 3.76 -16.27
C GLY A 237 10.57 3.75 -14.89
N TYR A 238 11.10 3.02 -13.92
CA TYR A 238 10.55 2.98 -12.56
C TYR A 238 11.16 4.04 -11.66
N ASN A 239 10.36 4.57 -10.75
CA ASN A 239 10.81 5.53 -9.75
C ASN A 239 11.39 4.81 -8.54
N VAL A 240 12.60 5.19 -8.13
CA VAL A 240 13.33 4.55 -7.04
C VAL A 240 13.67 5.56 -5.95
N LEU A 241 13.37 5.21 -4.71
CA LEU A 241 13.90 5.88 -3.52
C LEU A 241 15.03 5.05 -2.92
N TYR A 242 16.23 5.60 -2.87
CA TYR A 242 17.40 5.00 -2.22
C TYR A 242 17.69 5.73 -0.91
N LEU A 243 17.43 5.10 0.23
CA LEU A 243 17.76 5.59 1.55
C LEU A 243 19.09 4.99 2.01
N SER A 244 20.12 5.83 2.10
CA SER A 244 21.42 5.46 2.62
C SER A 244 21.55 5.82 4.10
N LEU A 245 21.93 4.84 4.92
CA LEU A 245 22.19 4.97 6.34
C LEU A 245 23.67 4.72 6.70
N GLU A 246 24.47 4.31 5.71
CA GLU A 246 25.89 3.96 5.90
C GLU A 246 26.81 4.83 5.02
N VAL A 247 26.44 5.03 3.77
CA VAL A 247 27.30 5.65 2.76
C VAL A 247 26.85 7.07 2.47
N HIS A 248 27.78 8.03 2.45
CA HIS A 248 27.50 9.41 2.09
C HIS A 248 27.02 9.56 0.64
N THR A 249 26.08 10.49 0.41
CA THR A 249 25.50 10.75 -0.91
C THR A 249 26.56 11.06 -1.96
N SER A 250 27.65 11.75 -1.62
CA SER A 250 28.75 12.03 -2.55
C SER A 250 29.38 10.75 -3.09
N ILE A 251 29.67 9.77 -2.21
CA ILE A 251 30.27 8.49 -2.61
C ILE A 251 29.29 7.66 -3.43
N LEU A 252 28.00 7.70 -3.07
CA LEU A 252 26.96 7.02 -3.87
C LEU A 252 26.83 7.65 -5.25
N SER A 253 26.86 8.98 -5.32
CA SER A 253 26.82 9.71 -6.61
C SER A 253 28.00 9.33 -7.48
N ASP A 254 29.23 9.31 -6.93
CA ASP A 254 30.41 8.87 -7.70
C ASP A 254 30.25 7.44 -8.23
N ARG A 255 29.69 6.51 -7.43
CA ARG A 255 29.41 5.14 -7.88
C ARG A 255 28.36 5.09 -8.98
N PHE A 256 27.29 5.87 -8.86
CA PHE A 256 26.24 5.93 -9.86
C PHE A 256 26.74 6.58 -11.15
N ASP A 257 27.52 7.65 -11.04
CA ASP A 257 28.14 8.33 -12.18
C ASP A 257 29.12 7.40 -12.91
N ALA A 258 29.96 6.69 -12.15
CA ALA A 258 30.89 5.70 -12.70
C ALA A 258 30.15 4.60 -13.49
N ARG A 259 29.10 4.06 -12.89
CA ARG A 259 28.27 3.01 -13.51
C ARG A 259 27.52 3.51 -14.75
N LEU A 260 26.86 4.67 -14.66
CA LEU A 260 26.07 5.24 -15.75
C LEU A 260 26.92 5.75 -16.91
N SER A 261 28.10 6.29 -16.61
CA SER A 261 29.04 6.76 -17.62
C SER A 261 30.00 5.69 -18.15
N GLU A 262 30.00 4.48 -17.55
CA GLU A 262 30.97 3.41 -17.83
C GLU A 262 32.41 3.88 -17.63
N THR A 263 32.63 4.69 -16.60
CA THR A 263 33.94 5.29 -16.27
C THR A 263 34.39 4.78 -14.91
N GLU A 264 35.66 4.43 -14.73
CA GLU A 264 36.20 4.06 -13.43
C GLU A 264 36.13 5.23 -12.43
N MET A 265 35.76 4.98 -11.18
CA MET A 265 35.62 6.00 -10.14
C MET A 265 36.90 6.86 -10.01
N SER A 266 38.07 6.27 -10.15
CA SER A 266 39.36 6.97 -10.12
C SER A 266 39.55 7.99 -11.24
N LYS A 267 38.82 7.85 -12.35
CA LYS A 267 38.90 8.68 -13.56
C LYS A 267 37.76 9.69 -13.70
N LEU A 268 36.80 9.73 -12.79
CA LEU A 268 35.64 10.64 -12.88
C LEU A 268 36.04 12.11 -12.97
N VAL A 269 37.05 12.53 -12.22
CA VAL A 269 37.54 13.91 -12.24
C VAL A 269 38.24 14.24 -13.56
N GLU A 270 39.07 13.32 -14.06
CA GLU A 270 39.81 13.49 -15.31
C GLU A 270 38.85 13.52 -16.51
N GLN A 271 37.83 12.65 -16.53
CA GLN A 271 36.87 12.48 -17.61
C GLN A 271 35.54 13.21 -17.35
N ARG A 272 35.52 14.21 -16.46
CA ARG A 272 34.31 14.88 -16.00
C ARG A 272 33.39 15.39 -17.10
N ASP A 273 33.94 15.91 -18.21
CA ASP A 273 33.14 16.48 -19.30
C ASP A 273 32.41 15.38 -20.08
N ASP A 274 33.03 14.21 -20.24
CA ASP A 274 32.45 13.03 -20.86
C ASP A 274 31.39 12.38 -19.97
N VAL A 275 31.67 12.26 -18.67
CA VAL A 275 30.71 11.82 -17.65
C VAL A 275 29.48 12.72 -17.68
N HIS A 276 29.67 14.05 -17.60
CA HIS A 276 28.55 14.99 -17.61
C HIS A 276 27.70 14.87 -18.89
N ARG A 277 28.33 14.75 -20.04
CA ARG A 277 27.62 14.58 -21.31
C ARG A 277 26.77 13.29 -21.32
N LYS A 278 27.34 12.14 -20.92
CA LYS A 278 26.62 10.85 -20.86
C LYS A 278 25.44 10.91 -19.89
N LEU A 279 25.62 11.49 -18.71
CA LEU A 279 24.54 11.63 -17.72
C LEU A 279 23.43 12.56 -18.23
N ALA A 280 23.78 13.65 -18.92
CA ALA A 280 22.82 14.56 -19.53
C ALA A 280 22.01 13.88 -20.65
N GLU A 281 22.64 13.05 -21.47
CA GLU A 281 22.00 12.24 -22.52
C GLU A 281 21.02 11.24 -21.90
N LEU A 282 21.42 10.53 -20.84
CA LEU A 282 20.54 9.59 -20.11
C LEU A 282 19.35 10.32 -19.47
N GLY A 283 19.59 11.45 -18.81
CA GLY A 283 18.54 12.26 -18.19
C GLY A 283 17.56 12.88 -19.20
N ALA A 284 17.99 13.12 -20.44
CA ALA A 284 17.12 13.62 -21.50
C ALA A 284 16.32 12.50 -22.20
N THR A 285 16.62 11.23 -21.95
CA THR A 285 15.94 10.09 -22.55
C THR A 285 14.51 10.01 -22.04
N LYS A 286 13.53 10.13 -22.95
CA LYS A 286 12.12 10.01 -22.61
C LYS A 286 11.80 8.57 -22.16
N GLY A 287 11.17 8.43 -21.00
CA GLY A 287 10.70 7.16 -20.47
C GLY A 287 11.55 6.59 -19.33
N GLY A 288 12.64 7.25 -18.93
CA GLY A 288 13.37 6.91 -17.70
C GLY A 288 12.56 7.28 -16.44
N GLY A 289 12.76 6.50 -15.35
CA GLY A 289 12.23 6.82 -14.02
C GLY A 289 13.08 7.85 -13.30
N ASN A 290 12.72 8.11 -12.05
CA ASN A 290 13.48 8.99 -11.15
C ASN A 290 14.26 8.15 -10.13
N LEU A 291 15.49 8.56 -9.84
CA LEU A 291 16.28 8.02 -8.73
C LEU A 291 16.47 9.12 -7.67
N TRP A 292 15.76 8.98 -6.57
CA TRP A 292 15.88 9.89 -5.41
C TRP A 292 16.79 9.25 -4.37
N VAL A 293 17.85 9.94 -4.02
CA VAL A 293 18.81 9.50 -2.99
C VAL A 293 18.62 10.36 -1.75
N VAL A 294 18.45 9.69 -0.62
CA VAL A 294 18.31 10.33 0.69
C VAL A 294 19.35 9.76 1.63
N GLU A 295 20.21 10.62 2.18
CA GLU A 295 21.16 10.26 3.23
C GLU A 295 20.60 10.60 4.59
N ARG A 296 20.77 9.69 5.54
CA ARG A 296 20.46 9.93 6.96
C ARG A 296 21.53 9.25 7.83
N PRO A 297 21.88 9.84 8.96
CA PRO A 297 22.79 9.19 9.91
C PRO A 297 22.25 7.85 10.40
N SER A 298 23.15 6.90 10.66
CA SER A 298 22.79 5.63 11.31
C SER A 298 22.01 5.87 12.61
N GLY A 299 20.96 5.10 12.86
CA GLY A 299 20.09 5.21 14.03
C GLY A 299 19.13 6.42 14.02
N SER A 300 19.17 7.30 13.03
CA SER A 300 18.30 8.48 13.00
C SER A 300 16.92 8.23 12.43
N MET A 301 16.74 7.17 11.61
CA MET A 301 15.50 6.83 10.93
C MET A 301 14.88 5.55 11.49
N SER A 302 13.58 5.58 11.69
CA SER A 302 12.75 4.38 11.94
C SER A 302 11.87 4.08 10.71
N PRO A 303 11.27 2.88 10.62
CA PRO A 303 10.26 2.59 9.60
C PRO A 303 9.09 3.59 9.62
N ALA A 304 8.67 4.06 10.80
CA ALA A 304 7.63 5.09 10.92
C ALA A 304 8.08 6.46 10.34
N ASP A 305 9.35 6.82 10.45
CA ASP A 305 9.90 8.02 9.81
C ASP A 305 9.92 7.88 8.29
N LEU A 306 10.27 6.70 7.77
CA LEU A 306 10.24 6.39 6.35
C LEU A 306 8.81 6.40 5.81
N ASP A 307 7.83 5.88 6.56
CA ASP A 307 6.40 5.94 6.21
C ASP A 307 5.92 7.39 6.04
N ARG A 308 6.30 8.28 6.99
CA ARG A 308 5.99 9.72 6.87
C ARG A 308 6.66 10.37 5.66
N MET A 309 7.91 10.01 5.38
CA MET A 309 8.63 10.50 4.20
C MET A 309 7.94 10.08 2.91
N LEU A 310 7.57 8.82 2.76
CA LEU A 310 6.85 8.30 1.58
C LEU A 310 5.49 8.97 1.39
N ASN A 311 4.75 9.21 2.47
CA ASN A 311 3.48 9.94 2.39
C ASN A 311 3.70 11.40 1.94
N SER A 312 4.74 12.06 2.44
CA SER A 312 5.11 13.42 2.01
C SER A 312 5.55 13.47 0.55
N MET A 313 6.34 12.49 0.10
CA MET A 313 6.74 12.36 -1.30
C MET A 313 5.52 12.18 -2.21
N LYS A 314 4.59 11.27 -1.87
CA LYS A 314 3.36 11.05 -2.63
C LYS A 314 2.50 12.31 -2.72
N ALA A 315 2.38 13.08 -1.63
CA ALA A 315 1.65 14.34 -1.62
C ALA A 315 2.25 15.40 -2.56
N ASN A 316 3.55 15.29 -2.87
CA ASN A 316 4.26 16.15 -3.82
C ASN A 316 4.40 15.53 -5.23
N GLY A 317 3.67 14.47 -5.52
CA GLY A 317 3.71 13.80 -6.83
C GLY A 317 4.92 12.89 -7.06
N MET A 318 5.78 12.71 -6.05
CA MET A 318 6.92 11.80 -6.09
C MET A 318 6.49 10.41 -5.59
N ILE A 319 6.14 9.52 -6.49
CA ILE A 319 5.60 8.20 -6.18
C ILE A 319 6.65 7.14 -6.52
N PRO A 320 7.36 6.56 -5.53
CA PRO A 320 8.31 5.49 -5.78
C PRO A 320 7.59 4.18 -6.13
N ASP A 321 8.20 3.41 -7.03
CA ASP A 321 7.85 2.01 -7.33
C ASP A 321 8.71 1.05 -6.51
N MET A 322 9.94 1.45 -6.23
CA MET A 322 10.92 0.69 -5.45
C MET A 322 11.51 1.54 -4.33
N VAL A 323 11.70 0.95 -3.16
CA VAL A 323 12.36 1.58 -2.01
C VAL A 323 13.52 0.71 -1.55
N VAL A 324 14.70 1.27 -1.60
CA VAL A 324 15.94 0.64 -1.14
C VAL A 324 16.38 1.27 0.17
N VAL A 325 16.65 0.43 1.16
CA VAL A 325 17.19 0.86 2.47
C VAL A 325 18.57 0.25 2.65
N ASP A 326 19.61 1.05 2.61
CA ASP A 326 21.01 0.61 2.73
C ASP A 326 21.62 1.04 4.10
N TYR A 327 21.53 0.22 5.15
CA TYR A 327 20.79 -1.03 5.28
C TYR A 327 19.92 -1.03 6.55
N ALA A 328 18.93 -1.89 6.61
CA ALA A 328 17.89 -1.87 7.64
C ALA A 328 18.41 -2.08 9.07
N ASP A 329 19.52 -2.83 9.27
CA ASP A 329 20.11 -3.04 10.60
C ASP A 329 20.61 -1.71 11.23
N LEU A 330 20.77 -0.64 10.44
CA LEU A 330 21.15 0.70 10.89
C LEU A 330 19.95 1.61 11.21
N MET A 331 18.73 1.12 11.04
CA MET A 331 17.54 1.84 11.48
C MET A 331 17.37 1.71 12.99
N ARG A 332 16.64 2.65 13.59
CA ARG A 332 16.10 2.49 14.94
C ARG A 332 14.71 1.89 14.89
N ALA A 333 14.30 1.14 15.90
CA ALA A 333 12.93 0.68 16.04
C ALA A 333 11.97 1.88 16.18
N SER A 334 10.73 1.72 15.70
CA SER A 334 9.68 2.74 15.87
C SER A 334 9.36 2.97 17.36
N TYR A 335 9.49 1.91 18.17
CA TYR A 335 9.36 1.92 19.63
C TYR A 335 10.50 1.09 20.23
N ASP A 336 11.19 1.60 21.23
CA ASP A 336 12.25 0.85 21.90
C ASP A 336 11.67 -0.24 22.80
N LEU A 337 11.96 -1.50 22.43
CA LEU A 337 11.49 -2.70 23.12
C LEU A 337 12.48 -3.16 24.22
N ARG A 338 13.56 -2.41 24.48
CA ARG A 338 14.61 -2.74 25.47
C ARG A 338 15.29 -4.09 25.24
N ASP A 339 15.19 -4.62 24.05
CA ASP A 339 15.84 -5.86 23.60
C ASP A 339 16.26 -5.68 22.14
N ASP A 340 17.55 -5.74 21.86
CA ASP A 340 18.10 -5.49 20.53
C ASP A 340 17.54 -6.46 19.47
N ARG A 341 17.32 -7.73 19.84
CA ARG A 341 16.73 -8.72 18.91
C ARG A 341 15.27 -8.39 18.60
N ALA A 342 14.50 -7.98 19.60
CA ALA A 342 13.13 -7.56 19.42
C ALA A 342 13.05 -6.26 18.59
N ASN A 343 13.96 -5.31 18.82
CA ASN A 343 14.07 -4.08 18.04
C ASN A 343 14.37 -4.39 16.56
N ILE A 344 15.35 -5.23 16.25
CA ILE A 344 15.67 -5.66 14.89
C ILE A 344 14.46 -6.35 14.24
N ARG A 345 13.82 -7.28 14.96
CA ARG A 345 12.60 -7.94 14.46
C ARG A 345 11.50 -6.94 14.13
N SER A 346 11.25 -5.94 15.00
CA SER A 346 10.26 -4.89 14.78
C SER A 346 10.58 -4.08 13.52
N ILE A 347 11.85 -3.65 13.32
CA ILE A 347 12.29 -2.90 12.15
C ILE A 347 11.92 -3.65 10.86
N TYR A 348 12.28 -4.92 10.75
CA TYR A 348 12.01 -5.71 9.54
C TYR A 348 10.51 -5.98 9.33
N THR A 349 9.76 -6.22 10.42
CA THR A 349 8.30 -6.39 10.35
C THR A 349 7.62 -5.11 9.87
N ASP A 350 8.00 -3.97 10.43
CA ASP A 350 7.45 -2.67 10.09
C ASP A 350 7.82 -2.26 8.65
N LEU A 351 9.06 -2.53 8.20
CA LEU A 351 9.49 -2.30 6.82
C LEU A 351 8.68 -3.13 5.83
N ARG A 352 8.48 -4.41 6.12
CA ARG A 352 7.68 -5.28 5.24
C ARG A 352 6.23 -4.79 5.14
N ALA A 353 5.62 -4.41 6.26
CA ALA A 353 4.28 -3.82 6.29
C ALA A 353 4.23 -2.48 5.53
N LEU A 354 5.28 -1.67 5.61
CA LEU A 354 5.41 -0.41 4.88
C LEU A 354 5.46 -0.66 3.36
N TYR A 355 6.24 -1.62 2.89
CA TYR A 355 6.33 -1.95 1.46
C TYR A 355 4.99 -2.44 0.91
N ASP A 356 4.25 -3.24 1.69
CA ASP A 356 2.89 -3.65 1.36
C ASP A 356 1.93 -2.46 1.29
N LYS A 357 1.91 -1.61 2.32
CA LYS A 357 1.06 -0.40 2.42
C LYS A 357 1.26 0.56 1.25
N HIS A 358 2.52 0.79 0.86
CA HIS A 358 2.86 1.74 -0.20
C HIS A 358 2.85 1.14 -1.61
N ASN A 359 2.61 -0.18 -1.73
CA ASN A 359 2.64 -0.93 -3.00
C ASN A 359 3.97 -0.76 -3.74
N VAL A 360 5.09 -0.91 -3.04
CA VAL A 360 6.45 -0.77 -3.57
C VAL A 360 7.22 -2.07 -3.44
N ALA A 361 8.20 -2.29 -4.32
CA ALA A 361 9.20 -3.32 -4.11
C ALA A 361 10.22 -2.85 -3.08
N GLY A 362 10.41 -3.62 -1.99
CA GLY A 362 11.34 -3.28 -0.92
C GLY A 362 12.64 -4.05 -1.04
N ILE A 363 13.77 -3.34 -1.00
CA ILE A 363 15.10 -3.97 -1.00
C ILE A 363 15.89 -3.46 0.20
N THR A 364 16.52 -4.39 0.92
CA THR A 364 17.47 -4.04 1.97
C THR A 364 18.59 -5.06 2.08
N ALA A 365 19.58 -4.77 2.89
CA ALA A 365 20.69 -5.67 3.15
C ALA A 365 20.86 -5.99 4.63
N SER A 366 21.61 -7.06 4.90
CA SER A 366 22.10 -7.41 6.21
C SER A 366 23.47 -8.09 6.10
N GLN A 367 24.25 -8.03 7.17
CA GLN A 367 25.53 -8.74 7.23
C GLN A 367 25.35 -10.20 7.63
N THR A 368 26.22 -11.09 7.13
CA THR A 368 26.38 -12.45 7.63
C THR A 368 27.37 -12.47 8.81
N ASN A 369 27.25 -13.49 9.68
CA ASN A 369 28.22 -13.75 10.72
C ASN A 369 29.57 -14.21 10.13
N ARG A 370 30.58 -14.43 11.01
CA ARG A 370 31.93 -14.83 10.57
C ARG A 370 31.94 -16.19 9.88
N GLU A 371 31.10 -17.14 10.32
CA GLU A 371 30.97 -18.47 9.69
C GLU A 371 30.45 -18.37 8.27
N GLY A 372 29.47 -17.49 8.02
CA GLY A 372 28.95 -17.18 6.67
C GLY A 372 30.01 -16.54 5.77
N GLY A 373 30.93 -15.74 6.35
CA GLY A 373 32.02 -15.11 5.61
C GLY A 373 33.14 -16.10 5.20
N SER A 374 33.32 -17.20 5.93
CA SER A 374 34.30 -18.26 5.64
C SER A 374 33.69 -19.43 4.85
N SER A 375 32.39 -19.48 4.69
CA SER A 375 31.69 -20.54 3.96
C SER A 375 31.71 -20.30 2.46
N GLU A 376 31.86 -21.35 1.66
CA GLU A 376 31.79 -21.28 0.19
C GLU A 376 30.43 -20.70 -0.30
N VAL A 377 29.36 -21.01 0.44
CA VAL A 377 28.02 -20.45 0.23
C VAL A 377 27.41 -20.05 1.57
N ALA A 378 27.17 -18.76 1.77
CA ALA A 378 26.41 -18.31 2.92
C ALA A 378 24.93 -18.69 2.73
N THR A 379 24.33 -19.27 3.78
CA THR A 379 22.93 -19.70 3.83
C THR A 379 22.15 -18.82 4.81
N MET A 380 20.83 -19.04 4.92
CA MET A 380 19.99 -18.35 5.92
C MET A 380 20.49 -18.50 7.37
N MET A 381 21.17 -19.61 7.68
CA MET A 381 21.71 -19.87 9.04
C MET A 381 22.85 -18.93 9.43
N HIS A 382 23.46 -18.27 8.45
CA HIS A 382 24.57 -17.34 8.65
C HIS A 382 24.12 -15.88 8.84
N ALA A 383 22.83 -15.64 9.08
CA ALA A 383 22.36 -14.29 9.41
C ALA A 383 23.00 -13.79 10.70
N ALA A 384 23.73 -12.67 10.64
CA ALA A 384 24.30 -12.05 11.82
C ALA A 384 23.18 -11.61 12.79
N ASP A 385 23.40 -11.80 14.07
CA ASP A 385 22.64 -11.33 15.21
C ASP A 385 21.18 -11.79 15.31
N ASN A 386 20.45 -11.97 14.22
CA ASN A 386 19.02 -12.32 14.30
C ASN A 386 18.50 -13.03 13.05
N ILE A 387 18.18 -14.32 13.19
CA ILE A 387 17.56 -15.12 12.12
C ILE A 387 16.11 -14.65 11.77
N GLU A 388 15.46 -13.89 12.65
CA GLU A 388 14.09 -13.44 12.43
C GLU A 388 13.98 -12.53 11.18
N LYS A 389 14.99 -11.71 10.88
CA LYS A 389 15.02 -10.90 9.66
C LYS A 389 14.91 -11.74 8.38
N VAL A 390 15.54 -12.91 8.37
CA VAL A 390 15.47 -13.88 7.26
C VAL A 390 14.05 -14.48 7.15
N ARG A 391 13.40 -14.74 8.28
CA ARG A 391 12.03 -15.28 8.31
C ARG A 391 10.98 -14.28 7.87
N ILE A 392 11.23 -12.97 8.07
CA ILE A 392 10.32 -11.89 7.71
C ILE A 392 10.41 -11.59 6.21
N ALA A 393 11.60 -11.64 5.61
CA ALA A 393 11.81 -11.40 4.19
C ALA A 393 11.02 -12.38 3.30
N ASP A 394 10.55 -11.89 2.16
CA ASP A 394 9.87 -12.72 1.15
C ASP A 394 10.87 -13.45 0.26
N LEU A 395 12.01 -12.82 0.00
CA LEU A 395 13.15 -13.37 -0.73
C LEU A 395 14.46 -13.02 -0.04
N VAL A 396 15.33 -14.02 0.13
CA VAL A 396 16.69 -13.87 0.67
C VAL A 396 17.69 -14.29 -0.36
N ILE A 397 18.56 -13.37 -0.77
CA ILE A 397 19.66 -13.62 -1.71
C ILE A 397 20.99 -13.37 -0.99
N THR A 398 21.89 -14.36 -1.00
CA THR A 398 23.23 -14.16 -0.48
C THR A 398 24.20 -13.87 -1.62
N ILE A 399 25.11 -12.92 -1.39
CA ILE A 399 26.20 -12.59 -2.31
C ILE A 399 27.45 -13.33 -1.82
N ASN A 400 27.91 -14.26 -2.63
CA ASN A 400 29.03 -15.14 -2.32
C ASN A 400 30.12 -14.98 -3.38
N LYS A 401 31.38 -15.08 -2.95
CA LYS A 401 32.52 -15.13 -3.83
C LYS A 401 33.69 -15.86 -3.15
N THR A 402 34.43 -16.64 -3.92
CA THR A 402 35.71 -17.17 -3.52
C THR A 402 36.83 -16.18 -3.88
N GLU A 403 38.04 -16.39 -3.36
CA GLU A 403 39.20 -15.57 -3.75
C GLU A 403 39.49 -15.65 -5.25
N GLU A 404 39.25 -16.80 -5.90
CA GLU A 404 39.41 -16.96 -7.34
C GLU A 404 38.35 -16.20 -8.14
N GLU A 405 37.10 -16.20 -7.67
CA GLU A 405 35.99 -15.47 -8.28
C GLU A 405 36.22 -13.96 -8.11
N GLU A 406 36.67 -13.51 -6.93
CA GLU A 406 36.99 -12.10 -6.69
C GLU A 406 38.11 -11.63 -7.63
N ALA A 407 39.17 -12.41 -7.81
CA ALA A 407 40.26 -12.08 -8.72
C ALA A 407 39.81 -12.00 -10.20
N LYS A 408 38.71 -12.67 -10.55
CA LYS A 408 38.11 -12.64 -11.90
C LYS A 408 37.00 -11.58 -12.03
N GLY A 409 36.71 -10.82 -10.97
CA GLY A 409 35.58 -9.90 -10.93
C GLY A 409 34.23 -10.63 -11.04
N GLU A 410 34.09 -11.78 -10.40
CA GLU A 410 32.86 -12.59 -10.39
C GLU A 410 32.30 -12.73 -8.98
N ALA A 411 30.99 -12.91 -8.90
CA ALA A 411 30.28 -13.25 -7.67
C ALA A 411 29.08 -14.17 -7.98
N ARG A 412 28.53 -14.77 -6.95
CA ARG A 412 27.35 -15.62 -7.04
C ARG A 412 26.21 -15.02 -6.22
N LEU A 413 25.06 -14.88 -6.85
CA LEU A 413 23.78 -14.59 -6.19
C LEU A 413 23.11 -15.93 -5.89
N TYR A 414 23.03 -16.30 -4.63
CA TYR A 414 22.43 -17.56 -4.20
C TYR A 414 21.09 -17.31 -3.52
N PHE A 415 20.05 -17.98 -3.97
CA PHE A 415 18.71 -17.92 -3.41
C PHE A 415 18.64 -18.74 -2.11
N ALA A 416 18.98 -18.10 -1.01
CA ALA A 416 19.06 -18.76 0.29
C ALA A 416 17.68 -19.11 0.85
N GLY A 417 16.65 -18.32 0.54
CA GLY A 417 15.28 -18.56 0.94
C GLY A 417 14.28 -17.76 0.15
N SER A 418 13.11 -18.33 -0.09
CA SER A 418 11.99 -17.65 -0.75
C SER A 418 10.68 -18.27 -0.32
N ARG A 419 9.62 -17.44 -0.28
CA ARG A 419 8.25 -17.89 -0.05
C ARG A 419 7.59 -18.40 -1.34
N ASN A 420 7.91 -17.82 -2.49
CA ASN A 420 7.16 -17.97 -3.72
C ASN A 420 7.90 -18.72 -4.82
N GLN A 421 9.22 -18.95 -4.69
CA GLN A 421 10.04 -19.61 -5.71
C GLN A 421 11.01 -20.62 -5.09
N LYS A 422 11.62 -21.44 -5.95
CA LYS A 422 12.58 -22.48 -5.53
C LYS A 422 13.85 -21.82 -4.99
N GLY A 423 14.21 -22.14 -3.76
CA GLY A 423 15.52 -21.83 -3.17
C GLY A 423 16.60 -22.80 -3.61
N GLY A 424 17.84 -22.55 -3.15
CA GLY A 424 18.99 -23.43 -3.43
C GLY A 424 19.59 -23.28 -4.83
N VAL A 425 19.28 -22.20 -5.54
CA VAL A 425 19.78 -21.91 -6.89
C VAL A 425 20.78 -20.77 -6.83
N SER A 426 21.80 -20.83 -7.68
CA SER A 426 22.87 -19.83 -7.76
C SER A 426 23.00 -19.28 -9.17
N ILE A 427 23.21 -17.98 -9.30
CA ILE A 427 23.50 -17.29 -10.56
C ILE A 427 24.88 -16.67 -10.43
N ARG A 428 25.75 -16.89 -11.42
CA ARG A 428 27.00 -16.13 -11.54
C ARG A 428 26.74 -14.77 -12.17
N VAL A 429 27.35 -13.77 -11.58
CA VAL A 429 27.32 -12.38 -12.07
C VAL A 429 28.75 -11.85 -12.15
N LYS A 430 29.00 -10.95 -13.09
CA LYS A 430 30.20 -10.13 -13.06
C LYS A 430 30.02 -9.02 -12.05
N GLN A 431 31.05 -8.76 -11.27
CA GLN A 431 31.08 -7.73 -10.26
C GLN A 431 32.31 -6.86 -10.49
N ASN A 432 32.09 -5.61 -10.83
CA ASN A 432 33.13 -4.59 -10.85
C ASN A 432 32.85 -3.60 -9.71
N LEU A 433 33.73 -3.61 -8.71
CA LEU A 433 33.60 -2.72 -7.53
C LEU A 433 34.30 -1.37 -7.72
N GLU A 434 34.98 -1.16 -8.86
CA GLU A 434 35.68 0.07 -9.23
C GLU A 434 34.82 0.98 -10.14
N GLN A 435 33.70 0.47 -10.59
CA GLN A 435 32.68 1.16 -11.37
C GLN A 435 31.38 1.29 -10.58
#